data_a5a8b8dee47e1dc2b340a83fbc6a5dd4
#
_entry.id   a5a8b8dee47e1dc2b340a83fbc6a5dd4
#
_cell.length_a   1.000
_cell.length_b   1.000
_cell.length_c   1.000
_cell.angle_alpha   90.00
_cell.angle_beta   90.00
_cell.angle_gamma   90.00
#
_symmetry.space_group_name_H-M   'P 1'
#
loop_
_entity.id
_entity.type
_entity.pdbx_description
1 polymer ?
#
loop_
_entity_poly.entity_id
_entity_poly.type
_entity_poly.pdbx_seq_one_letter_code
_entity_poly.pdbx_strand_id
1 'polypeptide(L)'
;MAEEATLARPYANAAFDIAKGARQLEEWSKALNLLSIACEQSTMRDLLGSPVLAAEVKAAKILALFHEELFISVKRFVQLLAENKRLPLLGEITLQFETKRAEEERVL
;
A
#
# COMPACT_ATOMS: atom_id res chain seq x y z
N MET A 1 0.81 -5.93 -15.57
CA MET A 1 0.90 -7.35 -15.88
C MET A 1 -0.15 -8.13 -15.12
N ALA A 2 -0.73 -9.14 -15.75
CA ALA A 2 -1.79 -9.95 -15.14
C ALA A 2 -1.34 -10.61 -13.84
N GLU A 3 -0.08 -11.03 -13.79
CA GLU A 3 0.48 -11.69 -12.62
C GLU A 3 0.54 -10.74 -11.41
N GLU A 4 0.95 -9.50 -11.64
CA GLU A 4 1.00 -8.51 -10.57
C GLU A 4 -0.40 -8.21 -10.05
N ALA A 5 -1.37 -8.09 -10.95
CA ALA A 5 -2.74 -7.83 -10.56
C ALA A 5 -3.29 -8.95 -9.69
N THR A 6 -2.97 -10.20 -10.05
CA THR A 6 -3.41 -11.36 -9.27
C THR A 6 -2.79 -11.39 -7.88
N LEU A 7 -1.48 -11.12 -7.80
CA LEU A 7 -0.77 -11.10 -6.52
C LEU A 7 -1.22 -9.95 -5.63
N ALA A 8 -1.57 -8.82 -6.23
CA ALA A 8 -1.99 -7.64 -5.47
C ALA A 8 -3.42 -7.74 -4.94
N ARG A 9 -4.27 -8.53 -5.58
CA ARG A 9 -5.69 -8.55 -5.28
C ARG A 9 -6.03 -8.81 -3.81
N PRO A 10 -5.48 -9.84 -3.15
CA PRO A 10 -5.83 -10.06 -1.75
C PRO A 10 -5.45 -8.90 -0.84
N TYR A 11 -4.36 -8.19 -1.16
CA TYR A 11 -3.96 -7.04 -0.36
C TYR A 11 -4.86 -5.84 -0.62
N ALA A 12 -5.26 -5.62 -1.85
CA ALA A 12 -6.19 -4.55 -2.18
C ALA A 12 -7.55 -4.78 -1.51
N ASN A 13 -8.01 -6.03 -1.52
CA ASN A 13 -9.26 -6.39 -0.87
C ASN A 13 -9.17 -6.18 0.65
N ALA A 14 -8.07 -6.60 1.26
CA ALA A 14 -7.87 -6.41 2.70
C ALA A 14 -7.83 -4.93 3.06
N ALA A 15 -7.08 -4.13 2.32
CA ALA A 15 -7.00 -2.69 2.56
C ALA A 15 -8.37 -2.03 2.45
N PHE A 16 -9.12 -2.40 1.42
CA PHE A 16 -10.45 -1.85 1.19
C PHE A 16 -11.40 -2.21 2.35
N ASP A 17 -11.40 -3.46 2.77
CA ASP A 17 -12.27 -3.91 3.85
C ASP A 17 -11.95 -3.21 5.17
N ILE A 18 -10.66 -3.05 5.48
CA ILE A 18 -10.25 -2.34 6.69
C ILE A 18 -10.69 -0.88 6.63
N ALA A 19 -10.43 -0.22 5.52
CA ALA A 19 -10.76 1.20 5.35
C ALA A 19 -12.26 1.43 5.41
N LYS A 20 -13.03 0.58 4.73
CA LYS A 20 -14.50 0.69 4.71
C LYS A 20 -15.07 0.45 6.10
N GLY A 21 -14.59 -0.59 6.80
CA GLY A 21 -15.06 -0.91 8.13
C GLY A 21 -14.80 0.20 9.14
N ALA A 22 -13.70 0.90 8.98
CA ALA A 22 -13.33 2.02 9.85
C ALA A 22 -13.88 3.37 9.37
N ARG A 23 -14.57 3.39 8.23
CA ARG A 23 -15.06 4.62 7.60
C ARG A 23 -13.93 5.58 7.25
N GLN A 24 -12.84 5.02 6.73
CA GLN A 24 -11.63 5.76 6.41
C GLN A 24 -11.20 5.54 4.96
N LEU A 25 -12.14 5.34 4.04
CA LEU A 25 -11.83 5.10 2.64
C LEU A 25 -11.03 6.25 2.04
N GLU A 26 -11.43 7.50 2.32
CA GLU A 26 -10.73 8.66 1.80
C GLU A 26 -9.31 8.76 2.35
N GLU A 27 -9.17 8.55 3.65
CA GLU A 27 -7.86 8.63 4.31
C GLU A 27 -6.91 7.55 3.81
N TRP A 28 -7.43 6.34 3.65
CA TRP A 28 -6.65 5.24 3.10
C TRP A 28 -6.26 5.49 1.64
N SER A 29 -7.18 6.08 0.87
CA SER A 29 -6.90 6.45 -0.52
C SER A 29 -5.71 7.40 -0.58
N LYS A 30 -5.73 8.46 0.23
CA LYS A 30 -4.63 9.42 0.27
C LYS A 30 -3.32 8.75 0.67
N ALA A 31 -3.36 7.92 1.72
CA ALA A 31 -2.16 7.25 2.21
C ALA A 31 -1.57 6.31 1.16
N LEU A 32 -2.40 5.48 0.54
CA LEU A 32 -1.93 4.54 -0.48
C LEU A 32 -1.35 5.26 -1.69
N ASN A 33 -1.98 6.36 -2.11
CA ASN A 33 -1.47 7.12 -3.24
C ASN A 33 -0.11 7.73 -2.94
N LEU A 34 0.06 8.29 -1.75
CA LEU A 34 1.36 8.84 -1.35
C LEU A 34 2.43 7.75 -1.26
N LEU A 35 2.08 6.60 -0.68
CA LEU A 35 3.00 5.48 -0.59
C LEU A 35 3.39 4.97 -1.97
N SER A 36 2.44 4.90 -2.88
CA SER A 36 2.67 4.46 -4.25
C SER A 36 3.66 5.39 -4.97
N ILE A 37 3.45 6.70 -4.83
CA ILE A 37 4.33 7.68 -5.43
C ILE A 37 5.75 7.55 -4.85
N ALA A 38 5.86 7.40 -3.54
CA ALA A 38 7.16 7.25 -2.88
C ALA A 38 7.90 6.01 -3.40
N CYS A 39 7.18 4.92 -3.63
CA CYS A 39 7.78 3.68 -4.13
C CYS A 39 8.25 3.76 -5.57
N GLU A 40 7.77 4.73 -6.32
CA GLU A 40 8.18 4.91 -7.72
C GLU A 40 9.52 5.63 -7.86
N GLN A 41 9.98 6.29 -6.80
CA GLN A 41 11.29 6.94 -6.82
C GLN A 41 12.36 5.87 -6.99
N SER A 42 13.33 6.11 -7.89
CA SER A 42 14.32 5.09 -8.24
C SER A 42 15.10 4.59 -7.04
N THR A 43 15.54 5.49 -6.15
CA THR A 43 16.27 5.09 -4.96
C THR A 43 15.43 4.22 -4.02
N MET A 44 14.16 4.58 -3.84
CA MET A 44 13.27 3.79 -3.01
C MET A 44 12.95 2.45 -3.65
N ARG A 45 12.74 2.43 -4.95
CA ARG A 45 12.49 1.19 -5.70
C ARG A 45 13.64 0.21 -5.52
N ASP A 46 14.87 0.71 -5.66
CA ASP A 46 16.06 -0.13 -5.49
C ASP A 46 16.18 -0.66 -4.07
N LEU A 47 15.88 0.19 -3.10
CA LEU A 47 15.93 -0.19 -1.69
C LEU A 47 14.92 -1.28 -1.39
N LEU A 48 13.67 -1.10 -1.83
CA LEU A 48 12.61 -2.06 -1.57
C LEU A 48 12.81 -3.38 -2.30
N GLY A 49 13.53 -3.36 -3.41
CA GLY A 49 13.86 -4.57 -4.16
C GLY A 49 15.11 -5.28 -3.67
N SER A 50 15.83 -4.72 -2.72
CA SER A 50 17.09 -5.30 -2.25
C SER A 50 16.86 -6.65 -1.56
N PRO A 51 17.60 -7.69 -1.98
CA PRO A 51 17.46 -9.01 -1.34
C PRO A 51 18.16 -9.10 0.01
N VAL A 52 18.99 -8.11 0.36
CA VAL A 52 19.77 -8.16 1.61
C VAL A 52 19.12 -7.41 2.76
N LEU A 53 18.18 -6.51 2.48
CA LEU A 53 17.51 -5.75 3.54
C LEU A 53 16.37 -6.56 4.16
N ALA A 54 16.28 -6.52 5.48
CA ALA A 54 15.20 -7.17 6.21
C ALA A 54 13.88 -6.41 5.98
N ALA A 55 12.78 -7.13 6.12
CA ALA A 55 11.43 -6.57 5.93
C ALA A 55 11.20 -5.36 6.83
N GLU A 56 11.60 -5.46 8.10
CA GLU A 56 11.41 -4.38 9.07
C GLU A 56 12.15 -3.11 8.65
N VAL A 57 13.33 -3.27 8.06
CA VAL A 57 14.14 -2.14 7.60
C VAL A 57 13.46 -1.47 6.41
N LYS A 58 12.95 -2.25 5.47
CA LYS A 58 12.25 -1.72 4.31
C LYS A 58 11.01 -0.94 4.73
N ALA A 59 10.20 -1.51 5.62
CA ALA A 59 9.01 -0.85 6.12
C ALA A 59 9.37 0.46 6.83
N ALA A 60 10.39 0.44 7.68
CA ALA A 60 10.82 1.63 8.41
C ALA A 60 11.29 2.72 7.46
N LYS A 61 12.01 2.34 6.40
CA LYS A 61 12.53 3.32 5.43
C LYS A 61 11.40 4.05 4.69
N ILE A 62 10.40 3.31 4.22
CA ILE A 62 9.32 3.96 3.50
C ILE A 62 8.44 4.78 4.45
N LEU A 63 8.18 4.28 5.65
CA LEU A 63 7.36 5.00 6.62
C LEU A 63 8.04 6.27 7.11
N ALA A 64 9.38 6.29 7.15
CA ALA A 64 10.14 7.46 7.58
C ALA A 64 9.98 8.65 6.63
N LEU A 65 9.50 8.44 5.41
CA LEU A 65 9.26 9.54 4.47
C LEU A 65 8.04 10.37 4.85
N PHE A 66 7.20 9.87 5.74
CA PHE A 66 5.96 10.53 6.10
C PHE A 66 6.11 11.18 7.47
N HIS A 67 6.13 12.51 7.48
CA HIS A 67 6.21 13.29 8.72
C HIS A 67 4.85 13.39 9.38
N GLU A 68 3.79 13.31 8.59
CA GLU A 68 2.44 13.26 9.11
C GLU A 68 2.19 11.89 9.71
N GLU A 69 1.37 11.85 10.74
CA GLU A 69 1.03 10.58 11.34
C GLU A 69 0.11 9.77 10.43
N LEU A 70 0.59 8.63 10.02
CA LEU A 70 -0.26 7.65 9.35
C LEU A 70 -1.03 6.88 10.41
N PHE A 71 -2.26 6.48 10.06
CA PHE A 71 -3.01 5.62 10.96
C PHE A 71 -2.22 4.35 11.23
N ILE A 72 -2.36 3.83 12.45
CA ILE A 72 -1.65 2.61 12.82
C ILE A 72 -2.01 1.45 11.91
N SER A 73 -3.27 1.42 11.44
CA SER A 73 -3.70 0.37 10.51
C SER A 73 -2.95 0.43 9.19
N VAL A 74 -2.66 1.65 8.69
CA VAL A 74 -1.87 1.81 7.46
C VAL A 74 -0.44 1.36 7.68
N LYS A 75 0.15 1.73 8.82
CA LYS A 75 1.52 1.31 9.16
C LYS A 75 1.62 -0.20 9.23
N ARG A 76 0.66 -0.84 9.86
CA ARG A 76 0.60 -2.30 9.95
C ARG A 76 0.46 -2.95 8.59
N PHE A 77 -0.32 -2.33 7.72
CA PHE A 77 -0.48 -2.81 6.35
C PHE A 77 0.84 -2.77 5.59
N VAL A 78 1.58 -1.66 5.71
CA VAL A 78 2.91 -1.53 5.09
C VAL A 78 3.85 -2.61 5.63
N GLN A 79 3.84 -2.84 6.94
CA GLN A 79 4.67 -3.85 7.56
C GLN A 79 4.33 -5.25 7.05
N LEU A 80 3.04 -5.54 6.88
CA LEU A 80 2.58 -6.81 6.33
C LEU A 80 3.09 -6.99 4.89
N LEU A 81 2.97 -5.95 4.08
CA LEU A 81 3.47 -6.01 2.70
C LEU A 81 4.96 -6.30 2.66
N ALA A 82 5.72 -5.67 3.56
CA ALA A 82 7.16 -5.87 3.64
C ALA A 82 7.47 -7.32 4.02
N GLU A 83 6.80 -7.85 5.03
CA GLU A 83 7.00 -9.22 5.48
C GLU A 83 6.72 -10.24 4.38
N ASN A 84 5.71 -9.97 3.57
CA ASN A 84 5.30 -10.86 2.49
C ASN A 84 6.01 -10.55 1.17
N LYS A 85 6.97 -9.62 1.19
CA LYS A 85 7.74 -9.23 -0.01
C LYS A 85 6.83 -8.68 -1.10
N ARG A 86 5.83 -7.89 -0.71
CA ARG A 86 4.83 -7.34 -1.62
C ARG A 86 4.87 -5.82 -1.73
N LEU A 87 5.84 -5.14 -1.05
CA LEU A 87 5.96 -3.69 -1.18
C LEU A 87 6.05 -3.22 -2.63
N PRO A 88 6.75 -3.93 -3.53
CA PRO A 88 6.79 -3.52 -4.94
C PRO A 88 5.42 -3.51 -5.63
N LEU A 89 4.42 -4.12 -5.04
CA LEU A 89 3.07 -4.16 -5.62
C LEU A 89 2.20 -3.00 -5.16
N LEU A 90 2.72 -2.06 -4.37
CA LEU A 90 1.93 -0.94 -3.86
C LEU A 90 1.20 -0.16 -4.95
N GLY A 91 1.83 0.04 -6.10
CA GLY A 91 1.18 0.71 -7.22
C GLY A 91 -0.07 -0.01 -7.70
N GLU A 92 0.06 -1.31 -7.89
CA GLU A 92 -1.06 -2.14 -8.34
C GLU A 92 -2.14 -2.26 -7.25
N ILE A 93 -1.72 -2.40 -6.00
CA ILE A 93 -2.65 -2.44 -4.86
C ILE A 93 -3.46 -1.16 -4.79
N THR A 94 -2.80 -0.02 -4.95
CA THR A 94 -3.45 1.28 -4.92
C THR A 94 -4.47 1.41 -6.06
N LEU A 95 -4.08 0.99 -7.26
CA LEU A 95 -4.97 1.02 -8.41
C LEU A 95 -6.24 0.21 -8.16
N GLN A 96 -6.10 -1.00 -7.65
CA GLN A 96 -7.24 -1.87 -7.35
C GLN A 96 -8.10 -1.31 -6.22
N PHE A 97 -7.47 -0.72 -5.20
CA PHE A 97 -8.19 -0.06 -4.12
C PHE A 97 -9.07 1.07 -4.67
N GLU A 98 -8.50 1.90 -5.53
CA GLU A 98 -9.23 3.03 -6.11
C GLU A 98 -10.39 2.56 -6.98
N THR A 99 -10.21 1.46 -7.71
CA THR A 99 -11.28 0.88 -8.51
C THR A 99 -12.44 0.43 -7.63
N LYS A 100 -12.13 -0.25 -6.52
CA LYS A 100 -13.16 -0.69 -5.58
C LYS A 100 -13.87 0.50 -4.91
N ARG A 101 -13.10 1.52 -4.59
CA ARG A 101 -13.64 2.74 -3.99
C ARG A 101 -14.61 3.43 -4.94
N ALA A 102 -14.22 3.55 -6.20
CA ALA A 102 -15.08 4.16 -7.22
C ALA A 102 -16.38 3.37 -7.39
N GLU A 103 -16.31 2.04 -7.38
CA GLU A 103 -17.49 1.19 -7.48
C GLU A 103 -18.40 1.37 -6.27
N GLU A 104 -17.82 1.47 -5.08
CA GLU A 104 -18.57 1.67 -3.85
C GLU A 104 -19.32 3.01 -3.88
N GLU A 105 -18.65 4.06 -4.33
CA GLU A 105 -19.26 5.39 -4.42
C GLU A 105 -20.38 5.44 -5.45
N ARG A 106 -20.26 4.67 -6.52
CA ARG A 106 -21.25 4.65 -7.59
C ARG A 106 -22.56 4.00 -7.18
N VAL A 107 -22.52 3.10 -6.24
CA VAL A 107 -23.70 2.38 -5.76
C VAL A 107 -24.61 3.28 -4.93
N LEU A 108 -24.07 4.37 -4.41
CA LEU A 108 -24.85 5.31 -3.64
C LEU A 108 -25.71 6.19 -4.55
#